data_a1ecdca193d79a1eb9d4a3ad4ad176d1
#
_entry.id   a1ecdca193d79a1eb9d4a3ad4ad176d1
#
_cell.length_a   1.000
_cell.length_b   1.000
_cell.length_c   1.000
_cell.angle_alpha   90.00
_cell.angle_beta   90.00
_cell.angle_gamma   90.00
#
_symmetry.space_group_name_H-M   'P 1'
#
loop_
_entity.id
_entity.type
_entity.pdbx_description
1 polymer ?
#
loop_
_entity_poly.entity_id
_entity_poly.type
_entity_poly.pdbx_seq_one_letter_code
_entity_poly.pdbx_strand_id
1 'polypeptide(L)' 'MLVKIELYHDGEFWCARGIGEDIFTQGATLDEAVENIKEAVAVHYDEAEQPTSILILSEIELGSRTTTAS' A
#
# COMPACT_ATOMS: atom_id res chain seq x y z
N MET A 1 1.71 -12.48 -12.54
CA MET A 1 0.95 -11.23 -12.60
C MET A 1 1.43 -10.29 -11.49
N LEU A 2 1.45 -9.03 -11.77
CA LEU A 2 1.89 -8.00 -10.83
C LEU A 2 0.68 -7.26 -10.27
N VAL A 3 0.61 -7.16 -8.94
CA VAL A 3 -0.45 -6.38 -8.28
C VAL A 3 0.16 -5.06 -7.81
N LYS A 4 -0.55 -3.97 -8.04
CA LYS A 4 -0.09 -2.64 -7.63
C LYS A 4 -0.91 -2.18 -6.44
N ILE A 5 -0.21 -1.76 -5.40
CA ILE A 5 -0.83 -1.31 -4.15
C ILE A 5 -0.31 0.10 -3.85
N GLU A 6 -1.23 0.99 -3.50
CA GLU A 6 -0.86 2.32 -3.02
C GLU A 6 -0.85 2.29 -1.50
N LEU A 7 0.24 2.73 -0.89
CA LEU A 7 0.41 2.73 0.55
C LEU A 7 0.55 4.18 1.02
N TYR A 8 -0.28 4.57 1.98
CA TYR A 8 -0.28 5.95 2.47
C TYR A 8 -0.63 5.97 3.96
N HIS A 9 -0.24 7.04 4.64
CA HIS A 9 -0.56 7.22 6.06
C HIS A 9 -1.68 8.25 6.16
N ASP A 10 -2.76 7.90 6.87
CA ASP A 10 -3.93 8.77 6.94
C ASP A 10 -3.92 9.67 8.18
N GLY A 11 -2.83 9.69 8.93
CA GLY A 11 -2.73 10.44 10.19
C GLY A 11 -2.81 9.54 11.40
N GLU A 12 -3.30 8.32 11.21
CA GLU A 12 -3.45 7.36 12.31
C GLU A 12 -2.93 5.99 11.92
N PHE A 13 -3.23 5.53 10.72
CA PHE A 13 -2.85 4.21 10.26
C PHE A 13 -2.12 4.28 8.93
N TRP A 14 -1.33 3.24 8.67
CA TRP A 14 -0.80 3.01 7.34
C TRP A 14 -1.87 2.26 6.57
N CYS A 15 -2.33 2.85 5.48
CA CYS A 15 -3.42 2.30 4.69
C CYS A 15 -2.91 1.85 3.34
N ALA A 16 -3.48 0.78 2.83
CA ALA A 16 -3.08 0.21 1.56
C ALA A 16 -4.31 -0.08 0.73
N ARG A 17 -4.29 0.32 -0.53
CA ARG A 17 -5.41 0.02 -1.42
C ARG A 17 -4.89 -0.41 -2.78
N GLY A 18 -5.62 -1.34 -3.40
CA GLY A 18 -5.26 -1.83 -4.71
C GLY A 18 -5.50 -0.78 -5.78
N ILE A 19 -4.60 -0.72 -6.75
CA ILE A 19 -4.77 0.13 -7.91
C ILE A 19 -5.36 -0.74 -8.99
N GLY A 20 -6.65 -0.52 -9.29
CA GLY A 20 -7.36 -1.35 -10.25
C GLY A 20 -7.92 -2.63 -9.66
N GLU A 21 -7.78 -2.84 -8.34
CA GLU A 21 -8.28 -4.03 -7.66
C GLU A 21 -9.01 -3.59 -6.41
N ASP A 22 -10.02 -4.35 -6.01
CA ASP A 22 -10.80 -4.03 -4.82
C ASP A 22 -10.14 -4.67 -3.60
N ILE A 23 -9.00 -4.15 -3.23
CA ILE A 23 -8.22 -4.61 -2.09
C ILE A 23 -7.99 -3.42 -1.17
N PHE A 24 -8.27 -3.59 0.12
CA PHE A 24 -7.97 -2.57 1.11
C PHE A 24 -7.53 -3.25 2.40
N THR A 25 -6.49 -2.70 3.03
CA THR A 25 -6.05 -3.15 4.34
C THR A 25 -5.33 -2.00 5.03
N GLN A 26 -4.98 -2.19 6.29
CA GLN A 26 -4.28 -1.16 7.03
C GLN A 26 -3.48 -1.81 8.16
N GLY A 27 -2.59 -1.03 8.77
CA GLY A 27 -1.82 -1.46 9.90
C GLY A 27 -1.39 -0.27 10.73
N ALA A 28 -1.10 -0.51 12.00
CA ALA A 28 -0.66 0.55 12.92
C ALA A 28 0.77 0.98 12.62
N THR A 29 1.57 0.08 12.05
CA THR A 29 2.95 0.38 11.67
C THR A 29 3.13 0.02 10.20
N LEU A 30 4.21 0.52 9.61
CA LEU A 30 4.52 0.20 8.22
C LEU A 30 4.73 -1.30 8.03
N ASP A 31 5.48 -1.93 8.95
CA ASP A 31 5.73 -3.36 8.85
C ASP A 31 4.43 -4.16 8.92
N GLU A 32 3.54 -3.77 9.81
CA GLU A 32 2.27 -4.45 9.95
C GLU A 32 1.44 -4.29 8.69
N ALA A 33 1.43 -3.07 8.11
CA ALA A 33 0.68 -2.83 6.89
C ALA A 33 1.22 -3.69 5.74
N VAL A 34 2.53 -3.84 5.63
CA VAL A 34 3.13 -4.66 4.58
C VAL A 34 2.73 -6.13 4.74
N GLU A 35 2.74 -6.63 5.98
CA GLU A 35 2.32 -8.02 6.21
C GLU A 35 0.83 -8.19 5.89
N ASN A 36 0.02 -7.20 6.24
CA ASN A 36 -1.40 -7.26 5.96
C ASN A 36 -1.69 -7.16 4.47
N ILE A 37 -0.86 -6.44 3.71
CA ILE A 37 -0.97 -6.41 2.26
C ILE A 37 -0.77 -7.80 1.68
N LYS A 38 0.23 -8.52 2.15
CA LYS A 38 0.49 -9.88 1.67
C LYS A 38 -0.71 -10.79 1.91
N GLU A 39 -1.29 -10.69 3.10
CA GLU A 39 -2.46 -11.49 3.44
C GLU A 39 -3.67 -11.11 2.61
N ALA A 40 -3.90 -9.82 2.44
CA ALA A 40 -5.05 -9.35 1.68
C ALA A 40 -4.97 -9.79 0.23
N VAL A 41 -3.78 -9.73 -0.35
CA VAL A 41 -3.57 -10.17 -1.72
C VAL A 41 -3.80 -11.68 -1.83
N ALA A 42 -3.27 -12.45 -0.86
CA ALA A 42 -3.43 -13.89 -0.88
C ALA A 42 -4.89 -14.31 -0.81
N VAL A 43 -5.70 -13.58 -0.05
CA VAL A 43 -7.11 -13.89 0.09
C VAL A 43 -7.92 -13.43 -1.14
N HIS A 44 -7.50 -12.34 -1.76
CA HIS A 44 -8.23 -11.75 -2.88
C HIS A 44 -8.18 -12.61 -4.14
N TYR A 45 -7.08 -13.31 -4.37
CA TYR A 45 -6.89 -14.11 -5.57
C TYR A 45 -7.00 -15.59 -5.27
N ASP A 46 -7.53 -16.35 -6.24
CA ASP A 46 -7.59 -17.79 -6.12
C ASP A 46 -6.19 -18.37 -6.13
N GLU A 47 -6.06 -19.57 -5.58
CA GLU A 47 -4.79 -20.26 -5.49
C GLU A 47 -4.10 -20.39 -6.83
N ALA A 48 -4.88 -20.63 -7.89
CA ALA A 48 -4.32 -20.79 -9.23
C ALA A 48 -3.93 -19.47 -9.87
N GLU A 49 -4.33 -18.34 -9.28
CA GLU A 49 -4.10 -17.02 -9.87
C GLU A 49 -3.33 -16.10 -8.97
N GLN A 50 -2.58 -16.62 -8.02
CA GLN A 50 -1.80 -15.79 -7.13
C GLN A 50 -0.77 -14.97 -7.91
N PRO A 51 -0.62 -13.68 -7.59
CA PRO A 51 0.37 -12.86 -8.26
C PRO A 51 1.76 -13.29 -7.86
N THR A 52 2.71 -13.05 -8.75
CA THR A 52 4.10 -13.38 -8.48
C THR A 52 4.84 -12.25 -7.79
N SER A 53 4.28 -11.04 -7.82
CA SER A 53 4.91 -9.91 -7.15
C SER A 53 3.89 -8.83 -6.84
N ILE A 54 4.22 -8.01 -5.85
CA ILE A 54 3.40 -6.88 -5.43
C ILE A 54 4.28 -5.65 -5.53
N LEU A 55 3.81 -4.64 -6.26
CA LEU A 55 4.51 -3.37 -6.34
C LEU A 55 3.80 -2.41 -5.40
N ILE A 56 4.54 -1.88 -4.44
CA ILE A 56 3.99 -0.95 -3.47
C ILE A 56 4.47 0.44 -3.81
N LEU A 57 3.52 1.36 -4.02
CA LEU A 57 3.81 2.75 -4.33
C LEU A 57 3.46 3.60 -3.13
N SER A 58 4.35 4.50 -2.75
CA SER A 58 4.14 5.37 -1.61
C SER A 58 4.60 6.77 -1.95
N GLU A 59 3.86 7.74 -1.44
CA GLU A 59 4.17 9.14 -1.66
C GLU A 59 4.60 9.76 -0.35
N ILE A 60 5.66 10.54 -0.37
CA ILE A 60 6.15 11.23 0.81
C ILE A 60 6.00 12.72 0.57
N GLU A 61 5.26 13.38 1.47
CA GLU A 61 5.13 14.82 1.41
C GLU A 61 6.33 15.46 2.06
N LEU A 62 6.91 16.41 1.39
CA LEU A 62 8.10 17.08 1.92
C LEU A 62 7.76 18.34 2.69
N GLY A 63 6.51 18.52 3.01
CA GLY A 63 6.09 19.66 3.79
C GLY A 63 6.00 20.93 2.96
N SER A 64 5.93 22.05 3.66
CA SER A 64 5.67 23.30 2.98
C SER A 64 6.90 24.09 2.68
N ARG A 65 8.03 23.51 2.82
CA ARG A 65 9.19 24.17 2.64
C ARG A 65 9.36 24.75 1.37
N THR A 66 8.61 24.57 0.72
CA THR A 66 8.81 25.20 -0.42
C THR A 66 9.29 26.54 -0.35
N THR A 67 9.24 27.01 0.15
CA THR A 67 9.63 28.00 0.19
C THR A 67 10.74 28.36 0.25
N THR A 68 10.91 28.37 0.16
CA THR A 68 11.62 28.63 0.21
C THR A 68 12.29 28.83 -0.19
N ALA A 69 12.33 29.12 -0.47
CA ALA A 69 12.87 29.29 -0.68
C ALA A 69 13.47 29.51 -0.82
N SER A 70 13.42 29.62 -0.92
CA SER A 70 13.89 29.80 -0.98
C SER A 70 14.36 29.86 -1.21
#